data_47bf1cba97aa68ee5f4960cb127f7daa
#
_entry.id   47bf1cba97aa68ee5f4960cb127f7daa
#
_cell.length_a   1.000
_cell.length_b   1.000
_cell.length_c   1.000
_cell.angle_alpha   90.00
_cell.angle_beta   90.00
_cell.angle_gamma   90.00
#
_symmetry.space_group_name_H-M   'P 1'
#
loop_
_entity.id
_entity.type
_entity.pdbx_description
1 polymer ?
#
loop_
_entity_poly.entity_id
_entity_poly.type
_entity_poly.pdbx_seq_one_letter_code
_entity_poly.pdbx_strand_id
1 'polypeptide(L)'
;MKFMPGAEKLVKHLHSHKLPMAIATNNIERFFDVIPAYYKNFFRLFHHIVTLSDPAVKNGKPAPDIFSICMKRFQMSLQPEQVLVMEDSPRGVLGARRAGMQVVMVPDPELPEYLRINATKVLSTLDNFQPSEFGLPSYKNCKPL
;
A
#
# COMPACT_ATOMS: atom_id res chain seq x y z
N MET A 1 -17.08 5.28 -4.85
CA MET A 1 -15.78 4.64 -4.53
C MET A 1 -15.95 3.12 -4.59
N LYS A 2 -14.95 2.38 -5.02
CA LYS A 2 -14.95 0.92 -5.05
C LYS A 2 -13.52 0.43 -4.80
N PHE A 3 -13.37 -0.64 -4.01
CA PHE A 3 -12.06 -1.25 -3.81
C PHE A 3 -11.58 -1.96 -5.07
N MET A 4 -10.25 -1.99 -5.25
CA MET A 4 -9.64 -2.86 -6.25
C MET A 4 -9.87 -4.34 -5.86
N PRO A 5 -10.05 -5.23 -6.85
CA PRO A 5 -10.19 -6.66 -6.57
C PRO A 5 -9.02 -7.18 -5.71
N GLY A 6 -9.36 -7.92 -4.65
CA GLY A 6 -8.39 -8.48 -3.71
C GLY A 6 -7.93 -7.54 -2.59
N ALA A 7 -8.13 -6.23 -2.70
CA ALA A 7 -7.65 -5.27 -1.70
C ALA A 7 -8.27 -5.48 -0.32
N GLU A 8 -9.58 -5.62 -0.26
CA GLU A 8 -10.30 -5.83 1.01
C GLU A 8 -9.89 -7.15 1.68
N LYS A 9 -9.77 -8.21 0.89
CA LYS A 9 -9.31 -9.52 1.37
C LYS A 9 -7.91 -9.43 1.97
N LEU A 10 -6.98 -8.78 1.26
CA LEU A 10 -5.61 -8.63 1.71
C LEU A 10 -5.53 -7.83 3.02
N VAL A 11 -6.17 -6.68 3.08
CA VAL A 11 -6.13 -5.81 4.26
C VAL A 11 -6.73 -6.50 5.49
N LYS A 12 -7.86 -7.17 5.35
CA LYS A 12 -8.48 -7.94 6.45
C LYS A 12 -7.59 -9.10 6.89
N HIS A 13 -6.94 -9.79 5.96
CA HIS A 13 -6.00 -10.85 6.26
C HIS A 13 -4.79 -10.36 7.07
N LEU A 14 -4.14 -9.30 6.62
CA LEU A 14 -2.99 -8.72 7.31
C LEU A 14 -3.37 -8.16 8.69
N HIS A 15 -4.53 -7.51 8.79
CA HIS A 15 -5.06 -7.01 10.06
C HIS A 15 -5.31 -8.15 11.06
N SER A 16 -5.89 -9.27 10.62
CA SER A 16 -6.14 -10.43 11.48
C SER A 16 -4.86 -11.07 12.03
N HIS A 17 -3.74 -10.89 11.34
CA HIS A 17 -2.41 -11.29 11.78
C HIS A 17 -1.66 -10.19 12.54
N LYS A 18 -2.33 -9.09 12.88
CA LYS A 18 -1.77 -7.95 13.63
C LYS A 18 -0.54 -7.31 12.95
N LEU A 19 -0.48 -7.37 11.62
CA LEU A 19 0.57 -6.71 10.87
C LEU A 19 0.28 -5.21 10.76
N PRO A 20 1.25 -4.35 11.06
CA PRO A 20 1.07 -2.91 10.94
C PRO A 20 0.94 -2.50 9.47
N MET A 21 -0.05 -1.70 9.18
CA MET A 21 -0.32 -1.17 7.84
C MET A 21 -0.53 0.33 7.90
N ALA A 22 -0.09 1.05 6.89
CA ALA A 22 -0.32 2.48 6.75
C ALA A 22 -0.77 2.83 5.32
N ILE A 23 -1.42 3.97 5.18
CA ILE A 23 -1.80 4.53 3.88
C ILE A 23 -0.92 5.74 3.58
N ALA A 24 -0.33 5.75 2.39
CA ALA A 24 0.41 6.87 1.82
C ALA A 24 -0.34 7.38 0.58
N THR A 25 -1.01 8.51 0.67
CA THR A 25 -1.86 9.02 -0.40
C THR A 25 -1.55 10.46 -0.77
N ASN A 26 -1.61 10.77 -2.05
CA ASN A 26 -1.57 12.15 -2.54
C ASN A 26 -2.90 12.90 -2.33
N ASN A 27 -3.95 12.23 -1.88
CA ASN A 27 -5.18 12.89 -1.51
C ASN A 27 -4.97 13.79 -0.29
N ILE A 28 -5.75 14.84 -0.20
CA ILE A 28 -5.76 15.72 0.96
C ILE A 28 -6.61 15.13 2.09
N GLU A 29 -6.36 15.56 3.31
CA GLU A 29 -7.02 15.04 4.51
C GLU A 29 -8.55 15.09 4.44
N ARG A 30 -9.12 16.16 3.88
CA ARG A 30 -10.58 16.33 3.70
C ARG A 30 -11.26 15.23 2.89
N PHE A 31 -10.52 14.49 2.09
CA PHE A 31 -11.09 13.32 1.37
C PHE A 31 -11.71 12.31 2.34
N PHE A 32 -11.07 12.08 3.48
CA PHE A 32 -11.53 11.12 4.48
C PHE A 32 -12.77 11.57 5.25
N ASP A 33 -13.09 12.87 5.24
CA ASP A 33 -14.27 13.42 5.91
C ASP A 33 -15.56 13.08 5.15
N VAL A 34 -15.49 12.98 3.84
CA VAL A 34 -16.66 12.86 2.95
C VAL A 34 -16.96 11.44 2.47
N ILE A 35 -16.08 10.47 2.76
CA ILE A 35 -16.30 9.08 2.32
C ILE A 35 -17.40 8.39 3.14
N PRO A 36 -18.14 7.42 2.55
CA PRO A 36 -19.15 6.65 3.27
C PRO A 36 -18.58 5.89 4.47
N ALA A 37 -19.45 5.64 5.48
CA ALA A 37 -19.07 4.97 6.72
C ALA A 37 -18.41 3.59 6.52
N TYR A 38 -18.84 2.84 5.52
CA TYR A 38 -18.23 1.56 5.15
C TYR A 38 -16.72 1.68 4.88
N TYR A 39 -16.33 2.67 4.09
CA TYR A 39 -14.91 2.92 3.79
C TYR A 39 -14.16 3.49 4.99
N LYS A 40 -14.80 4.32 5.81
CA LYS A 40 -14.20 4.79 7.08
C LYS A 40 -13.82 3.63 7.99
N ASN A 41 -14.72 2.65 8.12
CA ASN A 41 -14.45 1.44 8.92
C ASN A 41 -13.29 0.61 8.34
N PHE A 42 -13.19 0.52 7.03
CA PHE A 42 -12.05 -0.13 6.38
C PHE A 42 -10.73 0.60 6.66
N PHE A 43 -10.70 1.91 6.55
CA PHE A 43 -9.49 2.70 6.83
C PHE A 43 -9.05 2.65 8.29
N ARG A 44 -9.94 2.35 9.23
CA ARG A 44 -9.59 2.11 10.64
C ARG A 44 -8.74 0.86 10.88
N LEU A 45 -8.65 -0.04 9.91
CA LEU A 45 -7.79 -1.22 9.99
C LEU A 45 -6.31 -0.86 9.84
N PHE A 46 -6.01 0.35 9.38
CA PHE A 46 -4.65 0.86 9.22
C PHE A 46 -4.18 1.57 10.50
N HIS A 47 -2.90 1.44 10.78
CA HIS A 47 -2.29 2.07 11.95
C HIS A 47 -2.31 3.60 11.85
N HIS A 48 -2.02 4.15 10.67
CA HIS A 48 -2.04 5.58 10.37
C HIS A 48 -2.16 5.85 8.87
N ILE A 49 -2.44 7.11 8.56
CA ILE A 49 -2.56 7.61 7.19
C ILE A 49 -1.66 8.85 7.08
N VAL A 50 -0.84 8.90 6.03
CA VAL A 50 -0.05 10.07 5.66
C VAL A 50 -0.59 10.60 4.34
N THR A 51 -0.96 11.87 4.34
CA THR A 51 -1.48 12.58 3.16
C THR A 51 -0.44 13.55 2.60
N LEU A 52 -0.65 14.03 1.38
CA LEU A 52 0.22 15.05 0.78
C LEU A 52 0.21 16.37 1.57
N SER A 53 -0.86 16.66 2.30
CA SER A 53 -0.98 17.86 3.14
C SER A 53 -0.29 17.74 4.49
N ASP A 54 0.29 16.59 4.81
CA ASP A 54 1.05 16.41 6.04
C ASP A 54 2.29 17.31 6.06
N PRO A 55 2.51 18.13 7.11
CA PRO A 55 3.64 19.06 7.17
C PRO A 55 5.02 18.42 7.06
N ALA A 56 5.15 17.14 7.41
CA ALA A 56 6.41 16.40 7.29
C ALA A 56 6.73 16.00 5.84
N VAL A 57 5.73 15.95 4.95
CA VAL A 57 5.89 15.65 3.53
C VAL A 57 6.34 16.91 2.81
N LYS A 58 7.61 17.00 2.45
CA LYS A 58 8.17 18.15 1.73
C LYS A 58 7.90 18.06 0.23
N ASN A 59 8.02 16.87 -0.33
CA ASN A 59 7.86 16.61 -1.77
C ASN A 59 6.91 15.43 -1.97
N GLY A 60 5.94 15.58 -2.87
CA GLY A 60 5.05 14.50 -3.28
C GLY A 60 5.72 13.47 -4.18
N LYS A 61 5.05 12.33 -4.39
CA LYS A 61 5.52 11.28 -5.30
C LYS A 61 5.91 11.87 -6.67
N PRO A 62 7.05 11.52 -7.24
CA PRO A 62 7.90 10.35 -6.99
C PRO A 62 9.02 10.54 -5.95
N ALA A 63 8.97 11.60 -5.13
CA ALA A 63 9.87 11.70 -3.99
C ALA A 63 9.56 10.60 -2.96
N PRO A 64 10.56 10.14 -2.19
CA PRO A 64 10.37 9.07 -1.20
C PRO A 64 9.71 9.51 0.09
N ASP A 65 9.53 10.82 0.29
CA ASP A 65 9.15 11.44 1.56
C ASP A 65 7.97 10.75 2.24
N ILE A 66 6.87 10.60 1.52
CA ILE A 66 5.61 10.08 2.10
C ILE A 66 5.78 8.64 2.60
N PHE A 67 6.53 7.81 1.88
CA PHE A 67 6.78 6.42 2.27
C PHE A 67 7.73 6.34 3.48
N SER A 68 8.79 7.14 3.49
CA SER A 68 9.73 7.21 4.59
C SER A 68 9.05 7.69 5.88
N ILE A 69 8.14 8.65 5.78
CA ILE A 69 7.35 9.16 6.91
C ILE A 69 6.37 8.08 7.40
N CYS A 70 5.68 7.37 6.50
CA CYS A 70 4.84 6.25 6.87
C CYS A 70 5.60 5.21 7.67
N MET A 71 6.78 4.80 7.19
CA MET A 71 7.62 3.82 7.89
C MET A 71 8.01 4.29 9.29
N LYS A 72 8.47 5.52 9.42
CA LYS A 72 8.90 6.08 10.72
C LYS A 72 7.76 6.15 11.74
N ARG A 73 6.54 6.39 11.31
CA ARG A 73 5.37 6.53 12.20
C ARG A 73 4.84 5.20 12.74
N PHE A 74 5.32 4.07 12.28
CA PHE A 74 5.05 2.79 12.94
C PHE A 74 5.70 2.68 14.33
N GLN A 75 6.64 3.58 14.65
CA GLN A 75 7.36 3.56 15.93
C GLN A 75 8.01 2.21 16.23
N MET A 76 8.46 1.54 15.19
CA MET A 76 9.17 0.27 15.21
C MET A 76 10.55 0.48 14.61
N SER A 77 11.51 -0.36 15.00
CA SER A 77 12.85 -0.38 14.42
C SER A 77 12.83 -1.10 13.06
N LEU A 78 12.33 -0.42 12.03
CA LEU A 78 12.21 -0.96 10.68
C LEU A 78 13.32 -0.42 9.77
N GLN A 79 13.82 -1.31 8.89
CA GLN A 79 14.63 -0.93 7.74
C GLN A 79 13.73 -0.84 6.50
N PRO A 80 14.06 0.01 5.52
CA PRO A 80 13.23 0.15 4.32
C PRO A 80 12.98 -1.17 3.58
N GLU A 81 13.96 -2.06 3.55
CA GLU A 81 13.86 -3.38 2.90
C GLU A 81 12.82 -4.30 3.54
N GLN A 82 12.40 -4.00 4.77
CA GLN A 82 11.37 -4.74 5.50
C GLN A 82 9.95 -4.21 5.21
N VAL A 83 9.83 -3.17 4.40
CA VAL A 83 8.55 -2.53 4.07
C VAL A 83 8.14 -2.91 2.66
N LEU A 84 6.91 -3.40 2.53
CA LEU A 84 6.28 -3.67 1.24
C LEU A 84 5.23 -2.60 0.94
N VAL A 85 5.34 -2.00 -0.23
CA VAL A 85 4.41 -0.99 -0.74
C VAL A 85 3.52 -1.61 -1.81
N MET A 86 2.23 -1.32 -1.77
CA MET A 86 1.27 -1.59 -2.85
C MET A 86 0.98 -0.28 -3.57
N GLU A 87 1.19 -0.23 -4.87
CA GLU A 87 1.02 0.96 -5.70
C GLU A 87 0.39 0.65 -7.05
N ASP A 88 -0.28 1.64 -7.63
CA ASP A 88 -0.89 1.55 -8.95
C ASP A 88 -0.21 2.44 -10.00
N SER A 89 0.52 3.46 -9.56
CA SER A 89 1.11 4.47 -10.42
C SER A 89 2.62 4.37 -10.56
N PRO A 90 3.18 4.71 -11.74
CA PRO A 90 4.63 4.76 -11.94
C PRO A 90 5.33 5.71 -10.96
N ARG A 91 4.71 6.84 -10.64
CA ARG A 91 5.26 7.82 -9.69
C ARG A 91 5.33 7.25 -8.27
N GLY A 92 4.30 6.54 -7.86
CA GLY A 92 4.29 5.86 -6.56
C GLY A 92 5.32 4.75 -6.46
N VAL A 93 5.41 3.91 -7.49
CA VAL A 93 6.44 2.87 -7.58
C VAL A 93 7.85 3.46 -7.47
N LEU A 94 8.12 4.51 -8.21
CA LEU A 94 9.43 5.18 -8.16
C LEU A 94 9.73 5.77 -6.78
N GLY A 95 8.74 6.40 -6.14
CA GLY A 95 8.85 6.93 -4.78
C GLY A 95 9.19 5.85 -3.75
N ALA A 96 8.50 4.71 -3.81
CA ALA A 96 8.75 3.57 -2.94
C ALA A 96 10.17 2.99 -3.15
N ARG A 97 10.60 2.85 -4.40
CA ARG A 97 11.97 2.40 -4.73
C ARG A 97 13.03 3.36 -4.23
N ARG A 98 12.81 4.67 -4.37
CA ARG A 98 13.72 5.70 -3.84
C ARG A 98 13.79 5.70 -2.32
N ALA A 99 12.71 5.27 -1.65
CA ALA A 99 12.69 5.06 -0.21
C ALA A 99 13.44 3.78 0.22
N GLY A 100 13.91 2.95 -0.71
CA GLY A 100 14.58 1.68 -0.44
C GLY A 100 13.63 0.52 -0.15
N MET A 101 12.34 0.67 -0.46
CA MET A 101 11.30 -0.31 -0.15
C MET A 101 11.03 -1.26 -1.32
N GLN A 102 10.49 -2.43 -1.02
CA GLN A 102 9.92 -3.32 -2.01
C GLN A 102 8.56 -2.80 -2.44
N VAL A 103 8.19 -3.00 -3.70
CA VAL A 103 6.91 -2.51 -4.23
C VAL A 103 6.27 -3.51 -5.19
N VAL A 104 5.01 -3.82 -4.91
CA VAL A 104 4.11 -4.53 -5.83
C VAL A 104 3.26 -3.50 -6.55
N MET A 105 3.29 -3.54 -7.86
CA MET A 105 2.49 -2.66 -8.71
C MET A 105 1.27 -3.40 -9.25
N VAL A 106 0.11 -2.80 -9.07
CA VAL A 106 -1.15 -3.25 -9.69
C VAL A 106 -1.65 -2.09 -10.56
N PRO A 107 -1.12 -1.97 -11.79
CA PRO A 107 -1.40 -0.82 -12.63
C PRO A 107 -2.79 -0.89 -13.26
N ASP A 108 -3.29 0.29 -13.70
CA ASP A 108 -4.40 0.33 -14.63
C ASP A 108 -4.07 -0.54 -15.87
N PRO A 109 -4.99 -1.37 -16.36
CA PRO A 109 -4.77 -2.21 -17.55
C PRO A 109 -4.34 -1.41 -18.78
N GLU A 110 -4.79 -0.16 -18.92
CA GLU A 110 -4.44 0.73 -20.02
C GLU A 110 -3.03 1.35 -19.91
N LEU A 111 -2.37 1.20 -18.75
CA LEU A 111 -1.01 1.74 -18.57
C LEU A 111 -0.03 0.99 -19.47
N PRO A 112 0.74 1.69 -20.34
CA PRO A 112 1.75 1.07 -21.19
C PRO A 112 2.80 0.28 -20.40
N GLU A 113 3.26 -0.84 -20.94
CA GLU A 113 4.22 -1.72 -20.28
C GLU A 113 5.53 -1.02 -19.90
N TYR A 114 6.02 -0.10 -20.75
CA TYR A 114 7.26 0.61 -20.48
C TYR A 114 7.20 1.52 -19.23
N LEU A 115 5.99 1.81 -18.73
CA LEU A 115 5.76 2.55 -17.48
C LEU A 115 5.60 1.64 -16.26
N ARG A 116 5.58 0.33 -16.44
CA ARG A 116 5.43 -0.67 -15.35
C ARG A 116 6.76 -1.17 -14.81
N ILE A 117 7.84 -0.48 -15.14
CA ILE A 117 9.19 -0.78 -14.68
C ILE A 117 9.42 -0.30 -13.23
N ASN A 118 10.53 -0.74 -12.62
CA ASN A 118 10.96 -0.41 -11.26
C ASN A 118 10.16 -1.08 -10.11
N ALA A 119 9.03 -1.73 -10.36
CA ALA A 119 8.35 -2.52 -9.35
C ALA A 119 9.14 -3.80 -9.04
N THR A 120 9.08 -4.27 -7.79
CA THR A 120 9.60 -5.59 -7.41
C THR A 120 8.78 -6.68 -8.09
N LYS A 121 7.47 -6.48 -8.17
CA LYS A 121 6.53 -7.36 -8.86
C LYS A 121 5.37 -6.55 -9.44
N VAL A 122 4.91 -6.96 -10.63
CA VAL A 122 3.72 -6.40 -11.27
C VAL A 122 2.63 -7.47 -11.33
N LEU A 123 1.43 -7.12 -10.89
CA LEU A 123 0.24 -7.99 -10.90
C LEU A 123 -0.90 -7.29 -11.65
N SER A 124 -1.74 -8.06 -12.31
CA SER A 124 -2.98 -7.54 -12.93
C SER A 124 -4.08 -7.27 -11.89
N THR A 125 -4.05 -7.98 -10.78
CA THR A 125 -5.01 -7.86 -9.67
C THR A 125 -4.39 -8.30 -8.36
N LEU A 126 -4.82 -7.74 -7.24
CA LEU A 126 -4.42 -8.21 -5.91
C LEU A 126 -5.00 -9.59 -5.55
N ASP A 127 -5.97 -10.10 -6.30
CA ASP A 127 -6.43 -11.49 -6.15
C ASP A 127 -5.30 -12.50 -6.44
N ASN A 128 -4.34 -12.12 -7.26
CA ASN A 128 -3.16 -12.94 -7.58
C ASN A 128 -1.98 -12.73 -6.61
N PHE A 129 -2.12 -11.84 -5.64
CA PHE A 129 -1.06 -11.59 -4.67
C PHE A 129 -0.91 -12.77 -3.71
N GLN A 130 0.32 -13.25 -3.57
CA GLN A 130 0.69 -14.31 -2.63
C GLN A 130 1.52 -13.71 -1.48
N PRO A 131 0.92 -13.50 -0.30
CA PRO A 131 1.63 -12.87 0.83
C PRO A 131 2.94 -13.55 1.21
N SER A 132 3.00 -14.88 1.11
CA SER A 132 4.18 -15.67 1.45
C SER A 132 5.42 -15.36 0.60
N GLU A 133 5.26 -14.87 -0.62
CA GLU A 133 6.39 -14.44 -1.47
C GLU A 133 7.18 -13.28 -0.86
N PHE A 134 6.57 -12.52 0.03
CA PHE A 134 7.17 -11.37 0.72
C PHE A 134 7.36 -11.60 2.23
N GLY A 135 7.33 -12.86 2.67
CA GLY A 135 7.50 -13.19 4.08
C GLY A 135 6.29 -12.84 4.96
N LEU A 136 5.16 -12.52 4.35
CA LEU A 136 3.89 -12.27 5.05
C LEU A 136 3.14 -13.59 5.29
N PRO A 137 2.24 -13.66 6.30
CA PRO A 137 1.44 -14.85 6.54
C PRO A 137 0.65 -15.24 5.28
N SER A 138 0.74 -16.51 4.90
CA SER A 138 -0.01 -17.03 3.75
C SER A 138 -1.51 -17.03 4.02
N TYR A 139 -2.31 -16.91 2.96
CA TYR A 139 -3.74 -17.18 3.07
C TYR A 139 -3.95 -18.62 3.53
N LYS A 140 -4.84 -18.83 4.49
CA LYS A 140 -5.23 -20.20 4.88
C LYS A 140 -5.87 -20.87 3.69
N ASN A 141 -5.33 -22.00 3.26
CA ASN A 141 -6.03 -22.90 2.35
C ASN A 141 -7.27 -23.41 3.09
N CYS A 142 -8.44 -22.88 2.75
CA CYS A 142 -9.68 -23.59 3.01
C CYS A 142 -9.59 -24.86 2.17
N LYS A 143 -9.16 -26.00 2.77
CA LYS A 143 -9.45 -27.29 2.16
C LYS A 143 -10.97 -27.37 2.07
N PRO A 144 -11.54 -27.64 0.89
CA PRO A 144 -12.95 -27.98 0.83
C PRO A 144 -13.16 -29.24 1.68
N LEU A 145 -14.16 -29.18 2.54
CA LEU A 145 -14.67 -30.35 3.24
C LEU A 145 -15.22 -31.37 2.24
#